data_7cd8d861d43fa4bddfd09b3f7b9e8558
#
_entry.id   7cd8d861d43fa4bddfd09b3f7b9e8558
#
_cell.length_a   1.000
_cell.length_b   1.000
_cell.length_c   1.000
_cell.angle_alpha   90.00
_cell.angle_beta   90.00
_cell.angle_gamma   90.00
#
_symmetry.space_group_name_H-M   'P 1'
#
loop_
_entity.id
_entity.type
_entity.pdbx_description
1 polymer ?
#
loop_
_entity_poly.entity_id
_entity_poly.type
_entity_poly.pdbx_seq_one_letter_code
_entity_poly.pdbx_strand_id
1 'polypeptide(L)'
;CANNGYDYANVLTEDGTFTDNNSDAGFAAGGRVLAKGREALATLIGGGSRGCETKLPWTDWSHLMLNHEITPTADGATGRIYLVQLGMQGPGSVTRHGGYEDVYVRTSEGWRIKSRTHVRNKAWHSEKLRTADLN
;
A
#
# COMPACT_ATOMS: atom_id res chain seq x y z
N CYS A 1 18.73 3.41 4.39
CA CYS A 1 17.85 4.04 5.38
C CYS A 1 16.42 3.52 5.24
N ALA A 2 15.93 2.82 6.27
CA ALA A 2 14.64 2.13 6.22
C ALA A 2 13.42 3.08 6.11
N ASN A 3 13.61 4.36 6.45
CA ASN A 3 12.54 5.35 6.49
C ASN A 3 12.71 6.46 5.46
N ASN A 4 13.46 6.22 4.38
CA ASN A 4 13.63 7.22 3.34
C ASN A 4 12.35 7.33 2.49
N GLY A 5 11.62 8.42 2.69
CA GLY A 5 10.38 8.68 1.97
C GLY A 5 10.56 8.81 0.46
N TYR A 6 11.69 9.35 0.01
CA TYR A 6 11.98 9.46 -1.42
C TYR A 6 12.28 8.10 -2.06
N ASP A 7 12.94 7.18 -1.37
CA ASP A 7 13.15 5.82 -1.89
C ASP A 7 11.80 5.12 -2.12
N TYR A 8 10.87 5.30 -1.19
CA TYR A 8 9.49 4.83 -1.38
C TYR A 8 8.79 5.57 -2.52
N ALA A 9 8.85 6.90 -2.54
CA ALA A 9 8.17 7.71 -3.56
C ALA A 9 8.68 7.41 -4.98
N ASN A 10 9.94 7.03 -5.13
CA ASN A 10 10.56 6.68 -6.42
C ASN A 10 10.06 5.36 -7.02
N VAL A 11 9.39 4.48 -6.25
CA VAL A 11 8.72 3.32 -6.83
C VAL A 11 7.38 3.66 -7.47
N LEU A 12 6.87 4.88 -7.25
CA LEU A 12 5.67 5.40 -7.88
C LEU A 12 6.04 6.31 -9.08
N THR A 13 5.04 6.59 -9.93
CA THR A 13 5.19 7.62 -10.97
C THR A 13 5.30 9.02 -10.34
N GLU A 14 5.75 10.01 -11.13
CA GLU A 14 5.86 11.40 -10.64
C GLU A 14 4.53 11.96 -10.12
N ASP A 15 3.43 11.58 -10.77
CA ASP A 15 2.05 11.94 -10.42
C ASP A 15 1.33 10.86 -9.59
N GLY A 16 2.07 9.87 -9.10
CA GLY A 16 1.55 8.71 -8.39
C GLY A 16 0.68 9.08 -7.20
N THR A 17 -0.28 8.21 -6.88
CA THR A 17 -1.23 8.44 -5.79
C THR A 17 -1.16 7.35 -4.74
N PHE A 18 -1.36 7.74 -3.49
CA PHE A 18 -1.60 6.84 -2.37
C PHE A 18 -2.97 7.16 -1.75
N THR A 19 -3.85 6.16 -1.75
CA THR A 19 -5.22 6.27 -1.25
C THR A 19 -5.41 5.33 -0.07
N ASP A 20 -6.13 5.77 0.96
CA ASP A 20 -6.60 4.90 2.05
C ASP A 20 -8.10 4.64 1.85
N ASN A 21 -8.47 3.41 1.57
CA ASN A 21 -9.85 2.96 1.47
C ASN A 21 -10.24 2.19 2.74
N ASN A 22 -10.45 2.94 3.80
CA ASN A 22 -10.90 2.41 5.08
C ASN A 22 -12.39 2.74 5.27
N SER A 23 -13.26 1.77 4.97
CA SER A 23 -14.70 1.90 5.14
C SER A 23 -15.09 2.19 6.60
N ASP A 24 -14.33 1.68 7.56
CA ASP A 24 -14.58 1.89 8.99
C ASP A 24 -14.32 3.34 9.42
N ALA A 25 -13.54 4.09 8.65
CA ALA A 25 -13.29 5.51 8.88
C ALA A 25 -14.32 6.43 8.21
N GLY A 26 -15.38 5.86 7.62
CA GLY A 26 -16.44 6.62 6.98
C GLY A 26 -16.05 7.29 5.67
N PHE A 27 -15.01 6.79 5.00
CA PHE A 27 -14.63 7.32 3.68
C PHE A 27 -15.67 6.93 2.62
N ALA A 28 -15.88 7.83 1.67
CA ALA A 28 -16.70 7.57 0.51
C ALA A 28 -16.18 6.36 -0.29
N ALA A 29 -17.02 5.78 -1.12
CA ALA A 29 -16.60 4.73 -2.05
C ALA A 29 -15.40 5.21 -2.89
N GLY A 30 -14.32 4.40 -2.93
CA GLY A 30 -13.05 4.77 -3.56
C GLY A 30 -11.98 5.31 -2.61
N GLY A 31 -12.35 5.57 -1.33
CA GLY A 31 -11.40 5.98 -0.32
C GLY A 31 -11.01 7.46 -0.37
N ARG A 32 -9.97 7.82 0.37
CA ARG A 32 -9.40 9.17 0.43
C ARG A 32 -7.97 9.17 -0.07
N VAL A 33 -7.66 10.03 -1.04
CA VAL A 33 -6.27 10.26 -1.46
C VAL A 33 -5.52 10.95 -0.32
N LEU A 34 -4.49 10.28 0.19
CA LEU A 34 -3.63 10.78 1.26
C LEU A 34 -2.44 11.57 0.71
N ALA A 35 -1.92 11.15 -0.45
CA ALA A 35 -0.81 11.83 -1.10
C ALA A 35 -0.91 11.67 -2.62
N LYS A 36 -0.48 12.70 -3.34
CA LYS A 36 -0.33 12.71 -4.79
C LYS A 36 0.98 13.40 -5.16
N GLY A 37 1.77 12.72 -5.99
CA GLY A 37 3.10 13.18 -6.41
C GLY A 37 4.20 12.83 -5.41
N ARG A 38 5.44 12.78 -5.92
CA ARG A 38 6.61 12.29 -5.17
C ARG A 38 6.87 13.03 -3.86
N GLU A 39 6.73 14.35 -3.85
CA GLU A 39 6.95 15.16 -2.64
C GLU A 39 5.95 14.82 -1.53
N ALA A 40 4.67 14.77 -1.87
CA ALA A 40 3.61 14.43 -0.92
C ALA A 40 3.75 12.97 -0.42
N LEU A 41 4.14 12.04 -1.32
CA LEU A 41 4.38 10.65 -0.98
C LEU A 41 5.60 10.49 -0.05
N ALA A 42 6.70 11.19 -0.35
CA ALA A 42 7.89 11.18 0.50
C ALA A 42 7.59 11.74 1.89
N THR A 43 6.79 12.81 1.97
CA THR A 43 6.34 13.41 3.22
C THR A 43 5.45 12.45 4.01
N LEU A 44 4.49 11.80 3.33
CA LEU A 44 3.57 10.86 3.98
C LEU A 44 4.31 9.67 4.60
N ILE A 45 5.28 9.10 3.89
CA ILE A 45 5.93 7.84 4.28
C ILE A 45 7.19 8.07 5.11
N GLY A 46 8.01 9.05 4.76
CA GLY A 46 9.35 9.22 5.32
C GLY A 46 9.59 10.50 6.10
N GLY A 47 8.58 11.33 6.29
CA GLY A 47 8.77 12.63 6.93
C GLY A 47 9.45 13.67 6.01
N GLY A 48 9.26 13.54 4.69
CA GLY A 48 9.77 14.46 3.67
C GLY A 48 11.23 14.22 3.32
N SER A 49 11.92 15.26 2.89
CA SER A 49 13.31 15.21 2.44
C SER A 49 14.31 14.73 3.50
N ARG A 50 13.91 14.75 4.76
CA ARG A 50 14.69 14.27 5.90
C ARG A 50 14.26 12.90 6.39
N GLY A 51 13.63 12.09 5.54
CA GLY A 51 13.07 10.81 5.93
C GLY A 51 14.06 9.87 6.63
N CYS A 52 15.35 9.96 6.31
CA CYS A 52 16.41 9.21 6.98
C CYS A 52 16.80 9.77 8.36
N GLU A 53 16.55 11.04 8.59
CA GLU A 53 16.91 11.74 9.84
C GLU A 53 15.76 11.73 10.83
N THR A 54 14.56 11.50 10.37
CA THR A 54 13.35 11.51 11.18
C THR A 54 13.09 10.14 11.77
N LYS A 55 13.06 10.03 13.08
CA LYS A 55 12.52 8.85 13.77
C LYS A 55 11.01 8.88 13.64
N LEU A 56 10.48 7.93 12.88
CA LEU A 56 9.06 7.80 12.73
C LEU A 56 8.48 6.97 13.87
N PRO A 57 7.31 7.34 14.41
CA PRO A 57 6.70 6.62 15.54
C PRO A 57 6.31 5.18 15.21
N TRP A 58 6.28 4.81 13.93
CA TRP A 58 5.96 3.46 13.47
C TRP A 58 7.17 2.56 13.22
N THR A 59 8.37 2.93 13.64
CA THR A 59 9.55 2.05 13.57
C THR A 59 9.45 0.81 14.45
N ASP A 60 8.43 0.76 15.28
CA ASP A 60 8.18 -0.35 16.20
C ASP A 60 7.30 -1.46 15.61
N TRP A 61 7.08 -1.46 14.31
CA TRP A 61 6.31 -2.47 13.62
C TRP A 61 6.87 -2.77 12.22
N SER A 62 6.51 -3.94 11.70
CA SER A 62 6.95 -4.42 10.40
C SER A 62 5.75 -4.78 9.53
N HIS A 63 5.85 -4.49 8.25
CA HIS A 63 4.91 -4.94 7.24
C HIS A 63 5.40 -6.21 6.56
N LEU A 64 4.57 -7.24 6.57
CA LEU A 64 4.74 -8.42 5.73
C LEU A 64 3.80 -8.31 4.53
N MET A 65 4.37 -8.43 3.35
CA MET A 65 3.65 -8.41 2.07
C MET A 65 3.54 -9.85 1.57
N LEU A 66 2.32 -10.35 1.42
CA LEU A 66 2.05 -11.75 1.13
C LEU A 66 1.13 -11.90 -0.08
N ASN A 67 1.26 -13.03 -0.79
CA ASN A 67 0.35 -13.46 -1.85
C ASN A 67 0.12 -12.38 -2.92
N HIS A 68 1.19 -11.89 -3.52
CA HIS A 68 1.11 -10.91 -4.58
C HIS A 68 0.53 -11.54 -5.85
N GLU A 69 -0.65 -11.08 -6.24
CA GLU A 69 -1.31 -11.41 -7.50
C GLU A 69 -1.13 -10.25 -8.49
N ILE A 70 -0.67 -10.54 -9.70
CA ILE A 70 -0.50 -9.54 -10.77
C ILE A 70 -1.33 -9.97 -11.98
N THR A 71 -2.17 -9.07 -12.46
CA THR A 71 -3.00 -9.28 -13.65
C THR A 71 -2.58 -8.29 -14.73
N PRO A 72 -2.08 -8.74 -15.88
CA PRO A 72 -1.77 -7.87 -17.01
C PRO A 72 -3.00 -7.11 -17.52
N THR A 73 -2.78 -5.89 -17.98
CA THR A 73 -3.79 -5.05 -18.68
C THR A 73 -3.21 -4.55 -20.00
N ALA A 74 -4.03 -3.89 -20.83
CA ALA A 74 -3.57 -3.35 -22.12
C ALA A 74 -2.40 -2.34 -21.93
N ASP A 75 -2.44 -1.54 -20.87
CA ASP A 75 -1.49 -0.44 -20.63
C ASP A 75 -0.51 -0.70 -19.50
N GLY A 76 -0.52 -1.90 -18.90
CA GLY A 76 0.35 -2.20 -17.79
C GLY A 76 -0.08 -3.45 -17.02
N ALA A 77 -0.37 -3.30 -15.73
CA ALA A 77 -0.88 -4.37 -14.88
C ALA A 77 -1.62 -3.80 -13.67
N THR A 78 -2.47 -4.62 -13.07
CA THR A 78 -2.99 -4.40 -11.73
C THR A 78 -2.43 -5.43 -10.76
N GLY A 79 -2.38 -5.09 -9.47
CA GLY A 79 -1.90 -6.00 -8.44
C GLY A 79 -2.73 -5.96 -7.18
N ARG A 80 -2.73 -7.09 -6.47
CA ARG A 80 -3.28 -7.22 -5.12
C ARG A 80 -2.26 -7.88 -4.22
N ILE A 81 -2.06 -7.33 -3.04
CA ILE A 81 -1.07 -7.81 -2.09
C ILE A 81 -1.70 -7.80 -0.71
N TYR A 82 -1.64 -8.92 0.01
CA TYR A 82 -2.00 -8.90 1.42
C TYR A 82 -0.92 -8.23 2.25
N LEU A 83 -1.35 -7.44 3.22
CA LEU A 83 -0.52 -6.76 4.19
C LEU A 83 -0.85 -7.26 5.58
N VAL A 84 0.16 -7.71 6.30
CA VAL A 84 0.08 -7.99 7.73
C VAL A 84 1.06 -7.09 8.45
N GLN A 85 0.58 -6.32 9.41
CA GLN A 85 1.42 -5.51 10.28
C GLN A 85 1.67 -6.23 11.59
N LEU A 86 2.93 -6.43 11.91
CA LEU A 86 3.39 -7.02 13.17
C LEU A 86 3.90 -5.93 14.10
N GLY A 87 3.51 -5.98 15.36
CA GLY A 87 4.15 -5.21 16.43
C GLY A 87 5.53 -5.77 16.72
N MET A 88 6.53 -4.88 16.88
CA MET A 88 7.93 -5.24 17.12
C MET A 88 8.35 -5.03 18.59
N GLN A 89 7.50 -4.43 19.40
CA GLN A 89 7.74 -4.26 20.85
C GLN A 89 6.91 -5.26 21.65
N GLY A 90 7.58 -6.01 22.49
CA GLY A 90 6.96 -7.05 23.31
C GLY A 90 6.67 -8.34 22.55
N PRO A 91 5.77 -9.19 23.03
CA PRO A 91 5.36 -10.40 22.32
C PRO A 91 4.82 -10.05 20.94
N GLY A 92 5.32 -10.71 19.90
CA GLY A 92 4.88 -10.48 18.52
C GLY A 92 3.37 -10.58 18.40
N SER A 93 2.75 -9.57 17.82
CA SER A 93 1.30 -9.51 17.63
C SER A 93 0.96 -9.00 16.24
N VAL A 94 -0.11 -9.53 15.66
CA VAL A 94 -0.73 -8.94 14.48
C VAL A 94 -1.52 -7.72 14.93
N THR A 95 -1.04 -6.54 14.57
CA THR A 95 -1.67 -5.28 14.97
C THR A 95 -2.65 -4.77 13.92
N ARG A 96 -2.47 -5.20 12.66
CA ARG A 96 -3.33 -4.82 11.53
C ARG A 96 -3.18 -5.83 10.40
N HIS A 97 -4.26 -6.02 9.66
CA HIS A 97 -4.24 -6.72 8.38
C HIS A 97 -5.03 -5.94 7.32
N GLY A 98 -4.79 -6.25 6.07
CA GLY A 98 -5.42 -5.59 4.94
C GLY A 98 -4.67 -5.94 3.67
N GLY A 99 -4.51 -4.96 2.78
CA GLY A 99 -3.73 -5.15 1.57
C GLY A 99 -3.57 -3.88 0.77
N TYR A 100 -2.94 -4.04 -0.37
CA TYR A 100 -2.85 -3.00 -1.38
C TYR A 100 -3.49 -3.48 -2.68
N GLU A 101 -4.19 -2.56 -3.32
CA GLU A 101 -4.61 -2.65 -4.72
C GLU A 101 -3.76 -1.63 -5.48
N ASP A 102 -2.96 -2.13 -6.43
CA ASP A 102 -1.99 -1.35 -7.18
C ASP A 102 -2.33 -1.30 -8.66
N VAL A 103 -2.04 -0.17 -9.29
CA VAL A 103 -1.98 -0.04 -10.74
C VAL A 103 -0.54 0.20 -11.14
N TYR A 104 -0.01 -0.66 -12.00
CA TYR A 104 1.36 -0.58 -12.52
C TYR A 104 1.37 -0.07 -13.94
N VAL A 105 2.35 0.75 -14.26
CA VAL A 105 2.61 1.24 -15.62
C VAL A 105 4.09 1.07 -15.95
N ARG A 106 4.36 0.86 -17.24
CA ARG A 106 5.73 0.84 -17.74
C ARG A 106 6.14 2.24 -18.16
N THR A 107 7.26 2.70 -17.61
CA THR A 107 7.87 4.00 -17.92
C THR A 107 9.21 3.80 -18.62
N SER A 108 9.87 4.86 -19.07
CA SER A 108 11.24 4.83 -19.58
C SER A 108 12.26 4.34 -18.54
N GLU A 109 11.95 4.50 -17.25
CA GLU A 109 12.78 4.06 -16.13
C GLU A 109 12.41 2.67 -15.60
N GLY A 110 11.51 1.93 -16.27
CA GLY A 110 11.01 0.63 -15.85
C GLY A 110 9.59 0.69 -15.27
N TRP A 111 9.21 -0.35 -14.55
CA TRP A 111 7.89 -0.43 -13.93
C TRP A 111 7.76 0.52 -12.75
N ARG A 112 6.61 1.21 -12.68
CA ARG A 112 6.25 2.10 -11.57
C ARG A 112 4.81 1.85 -11.15
N ILE A 113 4.52 2.15 -9.89
CA ILE A 113 3.16 2.18 -9.36
C ILE A 113 2.54 3.53 -9.72
N LYS A 114 1.47 3.53 -10.51
CA LYS A 114 0.69 4.74 -10.81
C LYS A 114 -0.25 5.11 -9.67
N SER A 115 -0.89 4.10 -9.07
CA SER A 115 -1.72 4.29 -7.90
C SER A 115 -1.60 3.10 -6.96
N ARG A 116 -1.58 3.38 -5.67
CA ARG A 116 -1.66 2.40 -4.61
C ARG A 116 -2.84 2.73 -3.71
N THR A 117 -3.72 1.78 -3.50
CA THR A 117 -4.82 1.91 -2.57
C THR A 117 -4.62 0.95 -1.41
N HIS A 118 -4.51 1.48 -0.20
CA HIS A 118 -4.51 0.68 1.02
C HIS A 118 -5.94 0.30 1.38
N VAL A 119 -6.19 -0.99 1.51
CA VAL A 119 -7.50 -1.56 1.85
C VAL A 119 -7.39 -2.30 3.17
N ARG A 120 -8.09 -1.84 4.17
CA ARG A 120 -8.09 -2.46 5.50
C ARG A 120 -9.13 -3.58 5.58
N ASN A 121 -8.79 -4.61 6.33
CA ASN A 121 -9.71 -5.71 6.69
C ASN A 121 -10.37 -6.41 5.50
N LYS A 122 -9.75 -6.35 4.29
CA LYS A 122 -10.30 -6.99 3.12
C LYS A 122 -9.74 -8.40 2.94
N ALA A 123 -10.63 -9.35 2.76
CA ALA A 123 -10.32 -10.73 2.42
C ALA A 123 -10.83 -11.02 1.00
N TRP A 124 -10.03 -10.69 -0.03
CA TRP A 124 -10.44 -10.83 -1.44
C TRP A 124 -10.86 -12.26 -1.83
N HIS A 125 -10.32 -13.27 -1.15
CA HIS A 125 -10.64 -14.67 -1.46
C HIS A 125 -11.91 -15.18 -0.78
N SER A 126 -12.36 -14.54 0.31
CA SER A 126 -13.57 -14.99 1.02
C SER A 126 -14.86 -14.73 0.24
N GLU A 127 -14.86 -13.77 -0.69
CA GLU A 127 -16.01 -13.49 -1.55
C GLU A 127 -16.20 -14.58 -2.62
N LYS A 128 -15.09 -15.15 -3.12
CA LYS A 128 -15.14 -16.26 -4.11
C LYS A 128 -15.55 -17.58 -3.47
N LEU A 129 -15.18 -17.83 -2.22
CA LEU A 129 -15.52 -19.07 -1.52
C LEU A 129 -17.00 -19.11 -1.09
N ARG A 130 -17.61 -17.96 -0.82
CA ARG A 130 -19.02 -17.90 -0.42
C ARG A 130 -20.02 -18.20 -1.54
N THR A 131 -19.62 -18.01 -2.80
CA THR A 131 -20.50 -18.21 -3.96
C THR A 131 -20.28 -19.55 -4.65
N ALA A 132 -19.15 -20.22 -4.45
CA ALA A 132 -18.82 -21.47 -5.14
C ALA A 132 -19.24 -22.73 -4.36
N ASP A 133 -19.38 -22.67 -3.05
CA ASP A 133 -19.52 -23.87 -2.19
C ASP A 133 -20.95 -24.09 -1.66
N LEU A 134 -21.94 -23.37 -2.18
CA LEU A 134 -23.34 -23.47 -1.72
C LEU A 134 -24.31 -23.97 -2.79
N ASN A 135 -23.79 -24.56 -3.89
CA ASN A 135 -24.62 -25.24 -4.91
C ASN A 135 -24.28 -26.71 -5.02
#